data_e9a1f647d28a0ca9033c88e9035635cb
#
_entry.id   e9a1f647d28a0ca9033c88e9035635cb
#
_cell.length_a   1.000
_cell.length_b   1.000
_cell.length_c   1.000
_cell.angle_alpha   90.00
_cell.angle_beta   90.00
_cell.angle_gamma   90.00
#
_symmetry.space_group_name_H-M   'P 1'
#
loop_
_entity.id
_entity.type
_entity.pdbx_description
1 polymer ?
#
loop_
_entity_poly.entity_id
_entity_poly.type
_entity_poly.pdbx_seq_one_letter_code
_entity_poly.pdbx_strand_id
1 'polypeptide(L)' 'MNCTEELESRIAKAEKRYGPFASTHEAMGVMLEEWTELVDAVRSNMLIDIREEALDLAAVCIRLADNLHDIEAMRARSVK' A
#
# COMPACT_ATOMS: atom_id res chain seq x y z
N MET A 1 2.29 0.74 20.83
CA MET A 1 2.90 0.96 19.53
C MET A 1 2.25 2.17 18.87
N ASN A 2 3.03 3.13 18.39
CA ASN A 2 2.48 4.32 17.71
C ASN A 2 2.20 4.02 16.23
N CYS A 3 1.56 4.95 15.54
CA CYS A 3 1.19 4.74 14.13
C CYS A 3 2.40 4.52 13.22
N THR A 4 3.51 5.20 13.47
CA THR A 4 4.72 5.04 12.65
C THR A 4 5.27 3.62 12.76
N GLU A 5 5.34 3.09 13.97
CA GLU A 5 5.83 1.72 14.19
C GLU A 5 4.89 0.68 13.58
N GLU A 6 3.58 0.88 13.72
CA GLU A 6 2.61 -0.02 13.11
C GLU A 6 2.67 0.05 11.58
N LEU A 7 2.86 1.23 11.02
CA LEU A 7 3.02 1.40 9.59
C LEU A 7 4.24 0.65 9.07
N GLU A 8 5.38 0.81 9.74
CA GLU A 8 6.59 0.09 9.36
C GLU A 8 6.39 -1.42 9.42
N SER A 9 5.70 -1.91 10.45
CA SER A 9 5.39 -3.33 10.59
C SER A 9 4.51 -3.83 9.45
N ARG A 10 3.48 -3.06 9.07
CA ARG A 10 2.58 -3.43 7.97
C ARG A 10 3.31 -3.47 6.63
N ILE A 11 4.19 -2.50 6.39
CA ILE A 11 5.02 -2.45 5.18
C ILE A 11 5.90 -3.69 5.10
N ALA A 12 6.61 -4.01 6.18
CA ALA A 12 7.51 -5.16 6.22
C ALA A 12 6.76 -6.48 5.98
N LYS A 13 5.60 -6.64 6.60
CA LYS A 13 4.77 -7.85 6.42
C LYS A 13 4.27 -7.98 4.99
N ALA A 14 3.84 -6.88 4.39
CA ALA A 14 3.32 -6.89 3.02
C ALA A 14 4.44 -7.19 2.02
N GLU A 15 5.62 -6.59 2.19
CA GLU A 15 6.77 -6.87 1.31
C GLU A 15 7.20 -8.32 1.42
N LYS A 16 7.18 -8.89 2.62
CA LYS A 16 7.52 -10.29 2.82
C LYS A 16 6.51 -11.23 2.17
N ARG A 17 5.22 -10.90 2.24
CA ARG A 17 4.13 -11.75 1.73
C ARG A 17 3.95 -11.65 0.23
N TYR A 18 4.02 -10.45 -0.33
CA TYR A 18 3.68 -10.19 -1.73
C TYR A 18 4.87 -9.79 -2.60
N GLY A 19 5.96 -9.34 -2.00
CA GLY A 19 7.08 -8.76 -2.73
C GLY A 19 6.73 -7.38 -3.29
N PRO A 20 7.60 -6.80 -4.12
CA PRO A 20 7.36 -5.49 -4.71
C PRO A 20 6.23 -5.54 -5.74
N PHE A 21 5.59 -4.39 -5.99
CA PHE A 21 4.59 -4.29 -7.03
C PHE A 21 5.22 -4.53 -8.41
N ALA A 22 4.50 -5.24 -9.27
CA ALA A 22 4.95 -5.50 -10.63
C ALA A 22 4.83 -4.27 -11.53
N SER A 23 3.89 -3.37 -11.21
CA SER A 23 3.65 -2.16 -12.01
C SER A 23 2.98 -1.10 -11.15
N THR A 24 3.00 0.15 -11.63
CA THR A 24 2.26 1.23 -10.99
C THR A 24 0.75 1.01 -11.07
N HIS A 25 0.28 0.34 -12.11
CA HIS A 25 -1.14 0.00 -12.25
C HIS A 25 -1.60 -1.01 -11.22
N GLU A 26 -0.76 -2.00 -10.91
CA GLU A 26 -1.06 -2.95 -9.84
C GLU A 26 -1.17 -2.22 -8.50
N ALA A 27 -0.21 -1.35 -8.19
CA ALA A 27 -0.23 -0.57 -6.97
C ALA A 27 -1.47 0.32 -6.88
N MET A 28 -1.84 0.96 -7.99
CA MET A 28 -3.03 1.81 -8.04
C MET A 28 -4.30 1.01 -7.76
N GLY A 29 -4.40 -0.21 -8.31
CA GLY A 29 -5.54 -1.09 -8.05
C GLY A 29 -5.67 -1.42 -6.57
N VAL A 30 -4.56 -1.76 -5.91
CA VAL A 30 -4.56 -2.04 -4.47
C VAL A 30 -4.90 -0.78 -3.67
N MET A 31 -4.37 0.39 -4.07
CA MET A 31 -4.70 1.66 -3.43
C MET A 31 -6.19 1.97 -3.50
N LEU A 32 -6.83 1.70 -4.64
CA LEU A 32 -8.26 1.92 -4.80
C LEU A 32 -9.08 1.01 -3.90
N GLU A 33 -8.67 -0.24 -3.73
CA GLU A 33 -9.33 -1.16 -2.80
C GLU A 33 -9.22 -0.63 -1.37
N GLU A 34 -8.03 -0.24 -0.94
CA GLU A 34 -7.81 0.28 0.41
C GLU A 34 -8.55 1.60 0.62
N TRP A 35 -8.58 2.46 -0.40
CA TRP A 35 -9.33 3.71 -0.33
C TRP A 35 -10.83 3.44 -0.14
N THR A 36 -11.39 2.49 -0.89
CA THR A 36 -12.80 2.12 -0.76
C THR A 36 -13.10 1.62 0.65
N GLU A 37 -12.24 0.78 1.21
CA GLU A 37 -12.41 0.29 2.57
C GLU A 37 -12.34 1.41 3.60
N LEU A 38 -11.44 2.38 3.40
CA LEU A 38 -11.36 3.55 4.28
C LEU A 38 -12.63 4.40 4.20
N VAL A 39 -13.13 4.63 2.99
CA VAL A 39 -14.37 5.38 2.80
C VAL A 39 -15.53 4.69 3.52
N ASP A 40 -15.64 3.38 3.39
CA ASP A 40 -16.70 2.61 4.07
C ASP A 40 -16.56 2.70 5.59
N ALA A 41 -15.35 2.62 6.11
CA ALA A 41 -15.10 2.74 7.54
C ALA A 41 -15.50 4.13 8.06
N VAL A 42 -15.16 5.19 7.32
CA VAL A 42 -15.53 6.57 7.68
C VAL A 42 -17.06 6.73 7.68
N ARG A 43 -17.73 6.23 6.65
CA ARG A 43 -19.19 6.30 6.54
C ARG A 43 -19.88 5.53 7.64
N SER A 44 -19.31 4.42 8.08
CA SER A 44 -19.84 3.61 9.17
C SER A 44 -19.47 4.15 10.55
N ASN A 45 -18.61 5.16 10.60
CA ASN A 45 -18.11 5.79 11.82
C ASN A 45 -17.50 4.79 12.81
N MET A 46 -16.82 3.80 12.28
CA MET A 46 -16.12 2.76 13.07
C MET A 46 -14.68 3.19 13.30
N LEU A 47 -14.43 3.84 14.42
CA LEU A 47 -13.12 4.48 14.69
C LEU A 47 -11.92 3.54 14.58
N ILE A 48 -12.06 2.32 15.09
CA ILE A 48 -10.98 1.34 15.01
C ILE A 48 -10.70 0.98 13.56
N ASP A 49 -11.75 0.76 12.77
CA ASP A 49 -11.62 0.42 11.36
C ASP A 49 -11.04 1.56 10.54
N ILE A 50 -11.43 2.80 10.85
CA ILE A 50 -10.88 3.99 10.19
C ILE A 50 -9.35 4.01 10.37
N ARG A 51 -8.88 3.78 11.60
CA ARG A 51 -7.47 3.75 11.90
C ARG A 51 -6.75 2.64 11.11
N GLU A 52 -7.32 1.44 11.12
CA GLU A 52 -6.73 0.29 10.44
C GLU A 52 -6.66 0.50 8.93
N GLU A 53 -7.75 0.97 8.33
CA GLU A 53 -7.79 1.19 6.88
C GLU A 53 -6.90 2.36 6.45
N ALA A 54 -6.78 3.39 7.27
CA ALA A 54 -5.86 4.49 6.99
C ALA A 54 -4.41 4.03 6.98
N LEU A 55 -4.03 3.15 7.92
CA LEU A 55 -2.69 2.59 7.97
C LEU A 55 -2.43 1.65 6.78
N ASP A 56 -3.42 0.87 6.39
CA ASP A 56 -3.29 -0.01 5.22
C ASP A 56 -3.07 0.79 3.94
N LEU A 57 -3.83 1.87 3.75
CA LEU A 57 -3.65 2.74 2.58
C LEU A 57 -2.27 3.41 2.59
N ALA A 58 -1.84 3.90 3.76
CA ALA A 58 -0.52 4.52 3.89
C ALA A 58 0.60 3.53 3.56
N ALA A 59 0.47 2.27 3.99
CA ALA A 59 1.45 1.22 3.70
C ALA A 59 1.57 0.99 2.20
N VAL A 60 0.45 0.92 1.48
CA VAL A 60 0.46 0.74 0.02
C VAL A 60 1.16 1.91 -0.66
N CYS A 61 0.88 3.14 -0.24
CA CYS A 61 1.49 4.33 -0.82
C CYS A 61 3.01 4.33 -0.63
N ILE A 62 3.48 3.99 0.56
CA ILE A 62 4.92 3.94 0.83
C ILE A 62 5.59 2.81 0.06
N ARG A 63 4.97 1.64 0.01
CA ARG A 63 5.49 0.51 -0.79
C ARG A 63 5.64 0.89 -2.25
N LEU A 64 4.65 1.60 -2.81
CA LEU A 64 4.75 2.08 -4.19
C LEU A 64 5.94 3.01 -4.35
N ALA A 65 6.09 3.99 -3.46
CA ALA A 65 7.19 4.95 -3.53
C ALA A 65 8.56 4.24 -3.44
N ASP A 66 8.67 3.25 -2.54
CA ASP A 66 9.90 2.48 -2.38
C ASP A 66 10.18 1.57 -3.58
N ASN A 67 9.14 1.08 -4.24
CA ASN A 67 9.28 0.12 -5.35
C ASN A 67 9.46 0.77 -6.73
N LEU A 68 9.34 2.09 -6.85
CA LEU A 68 9.40 2.77 -8.14
C LEU A 68 10.67 2.47 -8.92
N HIS A 69 11.80 2.42 -8.24
CA HIS A 69 13.07 2.13 -8.89
C HIS A 69 13.08 0.74 -9.54
N ASP A 70 12.55 -0.25 -8.84
CA ASP A 70 12.47 -1.62 -9.35
C ASP A 70 11.49 -1.73 -10.52
N ILE A 71 10.37 -1.02 -10.43
CA ILE A 71 9.38 -0.99 -11.51
C ILE A 71 9.98 -0.39 -12.77
N GLU A 72 10.71 0.71 -12.65
CA GLU A 72 11.39 1.33 -13.79
C GLU A 72 12.44 0.42 -14.42
N ALA A 73 13.20 -0.28 -13.59
CA ALA A 73 14.19 -1.23 -14.07
C ALA A 73 13.54 -2.36 -14.88
N MET A 74 12.40 -2.85 -14.45
CA MET A 74 11.64 -3.87 -15.19
C MET A 74 11.12 -3.33 -16.52
N ARG A 75 10.60 -2.10 -16.53
CA ARG A 75 10.13 -1.44 -17.76
C ARG A 75 11.26 -1.24 -18.76
N ALA A 76 12.42 -0.80 -18.29
CA ALA A 76 13.59 -0.60 -19.13
C ALA A 76 14.01 -1.92 -19.79
N ARG A 77 13.94 -3.04 -19.07
CA ARG A 77 14.26 -4.36 -19.63
C ARG A 77 13.24 -4.82 -20.67
N SER A 78 11.97 -4.44 -20.49
CA SER A 78 10.88 -4.84 -21.36
C SER A 78 10.87 -4.11 -22.70
N VAL A 79 11.53 -2.96 -22.78
CA VAL A 79 11.49 -2.06 -23.95
C VAL A 79 12.60 -2.37 -24.96
N LYS A 80 13.32 -3.42 -24.82
CA LYS A 80 14.39 -3.78 -25.75
C LYS A 80 13.85 -4.15 -27.15
#